data_6e75a2aaac5cab1dcad46f075cd49346
#
_entry.id   6e75a2aaac5cab1dcad46f075cd49346
#
_cell.length_a   1.000
_cell.length_b   1.000
_cell.length_c   1.000
_cell.angle_alpha   90.00
_cell.angle_beta   90.00
_cell.angle_gamma   90.00
#
_symmetry.space_group_name_H-M   'P 1'
#
loop_
_entity.id
_entity.type
_entity.pdbx_description
1 polymer ?
#
loop_
_entity_poly.entity_id
_entity_poly.type
_entity_poly.pdbx_seq_one_letter_code
_entity_poly.pdbx_strand_id
1 'polypeptide(L)'
;MTDQKHYEVIVVGGGLTGVMMALALSYSGYGSATAPAIALVDRAPAHPKSPNSESANLKTAATITPNGDHRTTTIHAAGKTMLETLGVWPLIGDMATPITRIKIANGAPRQGGLARRQRPEFSLDWHDDDQPMAYVVANDRLLDALYAVMATRPIVHITDAEVTSFDGAGDLARLQFANRPDLTCQLVVACDGAKSKLRDHAGIRSFAEPHRQTAIVANLTLERDHANIAYQRFLPSGPLALMPHGPFRASLVWTLPKAEADRFLALDETDFASVILA
;
A
#
# COMPACT_ATOMS: atom_id res chain seq x y z
N MET A 1 30.05 -9.64 -27.71
CA MET A 1 28.71 -10.21 -27.42
C MET A 1 28.37 -9.71 -26.03
N THR A 2 27.48 -8.75 -25.92
CA THR A 2 26.98 -8.25 -24.62
C THR A 2 26.24 -9.37 -23.93
N ASP A 3 26.65 -9.69 -22.71
CA ASP A 3 26.10 -10.74 -21.87
C ASP A 3 24.66 -10.35 -21.49
N GLN A 4 23.70 -10.68 -22.36
CA GLN A 4 22.29 -10.36 -22.19
C GLN A 4 21.73 -11.26 -21.10
N LYS A 5 21.48 -10.69 -19.91
CA LYS A 5 20.94 -11.49 -18.79
C LYS A 5 19.51 -11.92 -19.09
N HIS A 6 19.28 -13.21 -18.91
CA HIS A 6 17.98 -13.85 -19.08
C HIS A 6 17.41 -14.25 -17.73
N TYR A 7 16.09 -14.05 -17.57
CA TYR A 7 15.32 -14.47 -16.39
C TYR A 7 14.09 -15.27 -16.84
N GLU A 8 13.54 -16.11 -15.99
CA GLU A 8 12.25 -16.73 -16.25
C GLU A 8 11.13 -15.68 -16.08
N VAL A 9 11.19 -14.92 -14.98
CA VAL A 9 10.19 -13.87 -14.69
C VAL A 9 10.88 -12.56 -14.31
N ILE A 10 10.41 -11.47 -14.89
CA ILE A 10 10.77 -10.12 -14.47
C ILE A 10 9.52 -9.42 -13.92
N VAL A 11 9.56 -9.03 -12.66
CA VAL A 11 8.57 -8.15 -12.03
C VAL A 11 9.06 -6.70 -12.13
N VAL A 12 8.24 -5.79 -12.63
CA VAL A 12 8.62 -4.37 -12.78
C VAL A 12 7.81 -3.51 -11.81
N GLY A 13 8.51 -2.82 -10.91
CA GLY A 13 7.99 -1.96 -9.86
C GLY A 13 8.29 -2.49 -8.46
N GLY A 14 9.08 -1.76 -7.68
CA GLY A 14 9.53 -2.11 -6.32
C GLY A 14 8.58 -1.64 -5.20
N GLY A 15 7.34 -1.28 -5.51
CA GLY A 15 6.32 -0.98 -4.50
C GLY A 15 5.76 -2.22 -3.82
N LEU A 16 4.80 -2.04 -2.89
CA LEU A 16 4.16 -3.13 -2.14
C LEU A 16 3.71 -4.29 -3.04
N THR A 17 3.05 -3.97 -4.16
CA THR A 17 2.52 -4.98 -5.08
C THR A 17 3.63 -5.78 -5.75
N GLY A 18 4.68 -5.11 -6.24
CA GLY A 18 5.74 -5.81 -6.98
C GLY A 18 6.64 -6.66 -6.09
N VAL A 19 7.01 -6.16 -4.90
CA VAL A 19 7.80 -6.96 -3.96
C VAL A 19 6.99 -8.17 -3.47
N MET A 20 5.70 -7.99 -3.17
CA MET A 20 4.81 -9.09 -2.77
C MET A 20 4.65 -10.12 -3.91
N MET A 21 4.52 -9.67 -5.16
CA MET A 21 4.47 -10.54 -6.33
C MET A 21 5.76 -11.34 -6.51
N ALA A 22 6.92 -10.70 -6.40
CA ALA A 22 8.21 -11.38 -6.50
C ALA A 22 8.38 -12.44 -5.40
N LEU A 23 7.97 -12.13 -4.17
CA LEU A 23 7.96 -13.10 -3.05
C LEU A 23 7.02 -14.27 -3.31
N ALA A 24 5.80 -14.02 -3.78
CA ALA A 24 4.83 -15.07 -4.09
C ALA A 24 5.35 -16.01 -5.19
N LEU A 25 5.95 -15.47 -6.25
CA LEU A 25 6.57 -16.24 -7.32
C LEU A 25 7.78 -17.06 -6.84
N SER A 26 8.53 -16.55 -5.85
CA SER A 26 9.67 -17.28 -5.28
C SER A 26 9.26 -18.40 -4.31
N TYR A 27 8.00 -18.44 -3.92
CA TYR A 27 7.46 -19.46 -3.04
C TYR A 27 7.25 -20.78 -3.81
N SER A 28 8.20 -21.71 -3.70
CA SER A 28 8.14 -22.99 -4.41
C SER A 28 7.25 -23.99 -3.66
N GLY A 29 5.96 -23.73 -3.54
CA GLY A 29 4.98 -24.70 -3.00
C GLY A 29 4.61 -25.84 -3.94
N TYR A 30 5.08 -25.82 -5.19
CA TYR A 30 4.66 -26.77 -6.26
C TYR A 30 5.68 -27.83 -6.62
N GLY A 31 6.65 -28.13 -5.75
CA GLY A 31 7.52 -29.29 -5.95
C GLY A 31 8.53 -29.20 -7.11
N SER A 32 8.75 -28.03 -7.67
CA SER A 32 9.84 -27.79 -8.62
C SER A 32 11.17 -27.70 -7.87
N ALA A 33 12.15 -28.50 -8.27
CA ALA A 33 13.47 -28.56 -7.64
C ALA A 33 14.31 -27.28 -7.88
N THR A 34 13.86 -26.39 -8.72
CA THR A 34 14.52 -25.13 -9.07
C THR A 34 13.53 -23.97 -8.94
N ALA A 35 13.82 -23.04 -8.02
CA ALA A 35 13.08 -21.76 -8.01
C ALA A 35 13.30 -21.04 -9.35
N PRO A 36 12.25 -20.43 -9.94
CA PRO A 36 12.40 -19.66 -11.17
C PRO A 36 13.40 -18.53 -10.97
N ALA A 37 14.22 -18.23 -11.98
CA ALA A 37 15.12 -17.09 -11.97
C ALA A 37 14.28 -15.80 -12.06
N ILE A 38 14.06 -15.15 -10.91
CA ILE A 38 13.20 -13.97 -10.77
C ILE A 38 14.07 -12.73 -10.63
N ALA A 39 13.75 -11.69 -11.40
CA ALA A 39 14.25 -10.34 -11.18
C ALA A 39 13.11 -9.39 -10.78
N LEU A 40 13.37 -8.53 -9.80
CA LEU A 40 12.58 -7.34 -9.49
C LEU A 40 13.31 -6.12 -10.03
N VAL A 41 12.68 -5.40 -10.95
CA VAL A 41 13.22 -4.19 -11.58
C VAL A 41 12.51 -2.97 -11.03
N ASP A 42 13.26 -1.99 -10.53
CA ASP A 42 12.69 -0.71 -10.07
C ASP A 42 13.49 0.47 -10.61
N ARG A 43 12.78 1.54 -10.95
CA ARG A 43 13.37 2.83 -11.31
C ARG A 43 13.96 3.59 -10.11
N ALA A 44 13.46 3.31 -8.91
CA ALA A 44 13.94 3.91 -7.68
C ALA A 44 15.31 3.31 -7.27
N PRO A 45 16.12 4.05 -6.48
CA PRO A 45 17.32 3.51 -5.87
C PRO A 45 16.99 2.36 -4.92
N ALA A 46 18.02 1.62 -4.52
CA ALA A 46 17.84 0.48 -3.63
C ALA A 46 17.14 0.89 -2.32
N HIS A 47 16.10 0.14 -1.97
CA HIS A 47 15.46 0.31 -0.67
C HIS A 47 16.45 -0.01 0.45
N PRO A 48 16.50 0.76 1.57
CA PRO A 48 17.50 0.57 2.65
C PRO A 48 17.57 -0.85 3.21
N LYS A 49 16.48 -1.62 3.11
CA LYS A 49 16.39 -3.04 3.55
C LYS A 49 16.42 -4.05 2.39
N SER A 50 16.76 -3.59 1.20
CA SER A 50 16.98 -4.46 0.04
C SER A 50 18.23 -5.35 0.24
N PRO A 51 18.30 -6.52 -0.42
CA PRO A 51 19.50 -7.39 -0.42
C PRO A 51 20.80 -6.68 -0.76
N ASN A 52 20.73 -5.59 -1.48
CA ASN A 52 21.89 -4.82 -1.94
C ASN A 52 22.20 -3.60 -1.06
N SER A 53 21.54 -3.42 0.12
CA SER A 53 21.79 -2.31 1.03
C SER A 53 22.56 -2.76 2.28
N GLU A 54 23.56 -1.98 2.69
CA GLU A 54 24.41 -2.27 3.86
C GLU A 54 23.73 -2.08 5.23
N SER A 55 22.45 -1.73 5.29
CA SER A 55 21.74 -1.30 6.53
C SER A 55 20.58 -2.22 6.91
N ALA A 56 20.85 -3.42 7.44
CA ALA A 56 19.82 -4.32 7.96
C ALA A 56 19.75 -4.28 9.51
N ASN A 57 19.07 -3.29 10.11
CA ASN A 57 18.71 -3.32 11.53
C ASN A 57 17.24 -2.92 11.74
N LEU A 58 16.38 -3.91 11.95
CA LEU A 58 14.91 -3.79 12.07
C LEU A 58 14.40 -3.29 13.44
N LYS A 59 15.30 -3.00 14.40
CA LYS A 59 14.91 -2.64 15.78
C LYS A 59 15.08 -1.16 16.07
N THR A 60 14.39 -0.28 15.36
CA THR A 60 14.31 1.12 15.80
C THR A 60 12.87 1.60 15.79
N ALA A 61 12.48 2.19 16.93
CA ALA A 61 11.19 2.80 17.20
C ALA A 61 10.74 3.75 16.09
N ALA A 62 9.42 3.90 15.97
CA ALA A 62 8.72 4.78 15.05
C ALA A 62 9.34 6.19 14.97
N THR A 63 10.32 6.38 14.10
CA THR A 63 10.75 7.71 13.69
C THR A 63 9.88 8.06 12.47
N ILE A 64 9.00 9.03 12.65
CA ILE A 64 8.27 9.66 11.53
C ILE A 64 9.33 10.29 10.65
N THR A 65 9.61 9.70 9.50
CA THR A 65 10.47 10.35 8.51
C THR A 65 9.67 11.46 7.83
N PRO A 66 10.14 12.70 7.77
CA PRO A 66 9.40 13.83 7.20
C PRO A 66 8.97 13.65 5.75
N ASN A 67 9.54 12.68 5.03
CA ASN A 67 9.26 12.36 3.62
C ASN A 67 8.77 10.91 3.41
N GLY A 68 8.32 10.20 4.46
CA GLY A 68 7.84 8.82 4.36
C GLY A 68 6.42 8.70 3.79
N ASP A 69 6.06 7.50 3.34
CA ASP A 69 4.66 7.19 2.99
C ASP A 69 3.83 7.06 4.28
N HIS A 70 3.07 8.11 4.61
CA HIS A 70 2.22 8.16 5.80
C HIS A 70 0.89 7.40 5.63
N ARG A 71 0.66 6.78 4.48
CA ARG A 71 -0.54 5.99 4.23
C ARG A 71 -0.49 4.67 4.99
N THR A 72 -1.67 4.14 5.21
CA THR A 72 -1.86 2.82 5.82
C THR A 72 -2.57 1.89 4.86
N THR A 73 -2.35 0.60 5.02
CA THR A 73 -3.06 -0.45 4.30
C THR A 73 -3.86 -1.27 5.31
N THR A 74 -5.11 -1.57 4.97
CA THR A 74 -5.95 -2.49 5.73
C THR A 74 -5.81 -3.90 5.17
N ILE A 75 -5.37 -4.83 6.00
CA ILE A 75 -5.09 -6.22 5.65
C ILE A 75 -6.19 -7.09 6.28
N HIS A 76 -7.05 -7.70 5.47
CA HIS A 76 -8.06 -8.64 5.91
C HIS A 76 -7.49 -10.07 6.07
N ALA A 77 -8.29 -11.01 6.58
CA ALA A 77 -7.85 -12.37 6.95
C ALA A 77 -7.06 -13.09 5.84
N ALA A 78 -7.55 -13.10 4.60
CA ALA A 78 -6.83 -13.75 3.48
C ALA A 78 -5.48 -13.09 3.19
N GLY A 79 -5.39 -11.75 3.28
CA GLY A 79 -4.13 -11.03 3.16
C GLY A 79 -3.15 -11.37 4.27
N LYS A 80 -3.64 -11.50 5.52
CA LYS A 80 -2.82 -11.95 6.66
C LYS A 80 -2.26 -13.35 6.42
N THR A 81 -3.10 -14.31 6.04
CA THR A 81 -2.67 -15.68 5.74
C THR A 81 -1.60 -15.72 4.64
N MET A 82 -1.74 -14.91 3.59
CA MET A 82 -0.73 -14.79 2.55
C MET A 82 0.59 -14.24 3.10
N LEU A 83 0.56 -13.18 3.92
CA LEU A 83 1.76 -12.62 4.54
C LEU A 83 2.42 -13.57 5.55
N GLU A 84 1.63 -14.39 6.26
CA GLU A 84 2.12 -15.48 7.11
C GLU A 84 2.87 -16.52 6.28
N THR A 85 2.25 -16.98 5.20
CA THR A 85 2.84 -17.96 4.27
C THR A 85 4.16 -17.47 3.67
N LEU A 86 4.23 -16.19 3.31
CA LEU A 86 5.43 -15.57 2.77
C LEU A 86 6.53 -15.32 3.83
N GLY A 87 6.20 -15.40 5.12
CA GLY A 87 7.11 -15.09 6.23
C GLY A 87 7.21 -13.61 6.58
N VAL A 88 6.30 -12.77 6.06
CA VAL A 88 6.28 -11.32 6.28
C VAL A 88 5.56 -10.95 7.57
N TRP A 89 4.47 -11.65 7.88
CA TRP A 89 3.61 -11.35 9.05
C TRP A 89 4.37 -11.33 10.39
N PRO A 90 5.30 -12.26 10.68
CA PRO A 90 6.07 -12.22 11.92
C PRO A 90 6.89 -10.94 12.14
N LEU A 91 7.17 -10.17 11.07
CA LEU A 91 7.92 -8.93 11.15
C LEU A 91 7.04 -7.70 11.39
N ILE A 92 5.73 -7.80 11.15
CA ILE A 92 4.79 -6.66 11.24
C ILE A 92 3.63 -6.89 12.20
N GLY A 93 3.38 -8.12 12.64
CA GLY A 93 2.19 -8.47 13.44
C GLY A 93 2.03 -7.62 14.70
N ASP A 94 3.12 -7.36 15.42
CA ASP A 94 3.12 -6.53 16.63
C ASP A 94 2.88 -5.03 16.35
N MET A 95 3.08 -4.60 15.11
CA MET A 95 2.84 -3.22 14.67
C MET A 95 1.48 -3.06 13.97
N ALA A 96 0.82 -4.18 13.68
CA ALA A 96 -0.48 -4.19 13.03
C ALA A 96 -1.59 -3.90 14.05
N THR A 97 -2.35 -2.85 13.83
CA THR A 97 -3.47 -2.50 14.72
C THR A 97 -4.71 -3.28 14.30
N PRO A 98 -5.28 -4.14 15.15
CA PRO A 98 -6.46 -4.91 14.80
C PRO A 98 -7.69 -4.02 14.68
N ILE A 99 -8.59 -4.37 13.75
CA ILE A 99 -9.95 -3.85 13.66
C ILE A 99 -10.88 -4.97 14.20
N THR A 100 -11.39 -4.78 15.39
CA THR A 100 -12.32 -5.73 16.02
C THR A 100 -13.79 -5.36 15.80
N ARG A 101 -14.03 -4.10 15.40
CA ARG A 101 -15.37 -3.56 15.22
C ARG A 101 -15.38 -2.49 14.13
N ILE A 102 -16.42 -2.49 13.31
CA ILE A 102 -16.66 -1.46 12.29
C ILE A 102 -18.02 -0.81 12.57
N LYS A 103 -18.02 0.51 12.73
CA LYS A 103 -19.23 1.30 12.88
C LYS A 103 -19.46 2.15 11.64
N ILE A 104 -20.57 1.92 10.97
CA ILE A 104 -20.96 2.62 9.75
C ILE A 104 -22.20 3.47 10.07
N ALA A 105 -22.22 4.71 9.61
CA ALA A 105 -23.37 5.58 9.74
C ALA A 105 -23.50 6.50 8.52
N ASN A 106 -24.72 6.97 8.24
CA ASN A 106 -24.97 8.02 7.28
C ASN A 106 -25.36 9.35 7.97
N GLY A 107 -25.38 10.43 7.21
CA GLY A 107 -25.81 11.76 7.66
C GLY A 107 -24.68 12.69 8.10
N ALA A 108 -24.91 13.98 7.93
CA ALA A 108 -23.98 15.04 8.30
C ALA A 108 -24.02 15.31 9.82
N PRO A 109 -22.87 15.70 10.43
CA PRO A 109 -22.92 16.37 11.73
C PRO A 109 -23.70 17.67 11.56
N ARG A 110 -24.59 17.98 12.49
CA ARG A 110 -25.36 19.23 12.44
C ARG A 110 -24.51 20.40 12.86
N GLN A 111 -24.52 21.45 12.04
CA GLN A 111 -24.06 22.79 12.43
C GLN A 111 -25.07 23.40 13.41
N GLY A 112 -24.61 23.86 14.60
CA GLY A 112 -25.36 24.68 15.54
C GLY A 112 -25.60 24.03 16.91
N GLY A 113 -25.22 24.76 17.94
CA GLY A 113 -25.16 24.41 19.34
C GLY A 113 -26.40 23.77 19.95
N LEU A 114 -26.18 23.03 21.06
CA LEU A 114 -27.15 22.23 21.80
C LEU A 114 -27.80 21.13 20.97
N ALA A 115 -26.95 20.28 20.42
CA ALA A 115 -27.33 19.17 19.58
C ALA A 115 -28.21 18.16 20.33
N ARG A 116 -29.50 18.19 20.07
CA ARG A 116 -30.34 17.01 20.18
C ARG A 116 -29.66 15.93 19.32
N ARG A 117 -29.16 14.86 19.94
CA ARG A 117 -28.57 13.67 19.28
C ARG A 117 -29.61 13.12 18.29
N GLN A 118 -29.59 13.58 17.05
CA GLN A 118 -30.32 12.87 16.01
C GLN A 118 -29.53 11.61 15.70
N ARG A 119 -30.21 10.47 15.85
CA ARG A 119 -29.68 9.20 15.40
C ARG A 119 -29.45 9.29 13.89
N PRO A 120 -28.37 8.72 13.36
CA PRO A 120 -28.20 8.59 11.91
C PRO A 120 -29.43 7.84 11.35
N GLU A 121 -29.83 8.17 10.12
CA GLU A 121 -30.92 7.47 9.44
C GLU A 121 -30.63 5.97 9.30
N PHE A 122 -29.33 5.67 9.11
CA PHE A 122 -28.81 4.31 9.06
C PHE A 122 -27.56 4.21 9.94
N SER A 123 -27.47 3.14 10.71
CA SER A 123 -26.24 2.75 11.42
C SER A 123 -26.09 1.24 11.43
N LEU A 124 -24.88 0.79 11.13
CA LEU A 124 -24.49 -0.61 11.22
C LEU A 124 -23.32 -0.70 12.21
N ASP A 125 -23.42 -1.62 13.13
CA ASP A 125 -22.37 -1.97 14.07
C ASP A 125 -21.99 -3.44 13.81
N TRP A 126 -20.86 -3.66 13.19
CA TRP A 126 -20.39 -4.98 12.77
C TRP A 126 -19.13 -5.36 13.54
N HIS A 127 -19.13 -6.53 14.11
CA HIS A 127 -18.00 -7.11 14.84
C HIS A 127 -17.97 -8.63 14.62
N ASP A 128 -16.81 -9.18 14.87
CA ASP A 128 -16.59 -10.62 15.00
C ASP A 128 -16.06 -10.85 16.42
N ASP A 129 -16.68 -11.74 17.16
CA ASP A 129 -16.31 -12.00 18.56
C ASP A 129 -15.08 -12.91 18.67
N ASP A 130 -14.75 -13.67 17.62
CA ASP A 130 -13.69 -14.67 17.65
C ASP A 130 -12.33 -14.11 17.19
N GLN A 131 -12.34 -13.17 16.22
CA GLN A 131 -11.09 -12.67 15.63
C GLN A 131 -11.23 -11.25 15.05
N PRO A 132 -10.11 -10.51 14.94
CA PRO A 132 -10.10 -9.24 14.23
C PRO A 132 -10.50 -9.41 12.75
N MET A 133 -11.39 -8.56 12.27
CA MET A 133 -11.86 -8.57 10.88
C MET A 133 -10.78 -8.13 9.89
N ALA A 134 -9.87 -7.28 10.36
CA ALA A 134 -8.76 -6.78 9.57
C ALA A 134 -7.67 -6.20 10.49
N TYR A 135 -6.56 -5.79 9.89
CA TYR A 135 -5.43 -5.15 10.56
C TYR A 135 -4.99 -3.92 9.76
N VAL A 136 -4.69 -2.83 10.46
CA VAL A 136 -4.13 -1.61 9.83
C VAL A 136 -2.64 -1.57 10.05
N VAL A 137 -1.89 -1.43 8.96
CA VAL A 137 -0.42 -1.37 8.95
C VAL A 137 0.04 -0.16 8.16
N ALA A 138 1.06 0.54 8.64
CA ALA A 138 1.71 1.59 7.87
C ALA A 138 2.42 1.02 6.64
N ASN A 139 2.27 1.67 5.49
CA ASN A 139 2.81 1.19 4.21
C ASN A 139 4.34 1.07 4.22
N ASP A 140 5.03 2.01 4.86
CA ASP A 140 6.47 1.99 5.01
C ASP A 140 6.93 0.75 5.78
N ARG A 141 6.24 0.39 6.87
CA ARG A 141 6.55 -0.79 7.69
C ARG A 141 6.29 -2.09 6.94
N LEU A 142 5.18 -2.14 6.21
CA LEU A 142 4.88 -3.29 5.37
C LEU A 142 5.93 -3.45 4.27
N LEU A 143 6.32 -2.36 3.61
CA LEU A 143 7.34 -2.39 2.56
C LEU A 143 8.71 -2.80 3.12
N ASP A 144 9.10 -2.26 4.26
CA ASP A 144 10.32 -2.64 4.98
C ASP A 144 10.38 -4.15 5.25
N ALA A 145 9.28 -4.73 5.74
CA ALA A 145 9.20 -6.15 6.04
C ALA A 145 9.26 -7.02 4.77
N LEU A 146 8.59 -6.59 3.71
CA LEU A 146 8.62 -7.25 2.41
C LEU A 146 10.05 -7.31 1.86
N TYR A 147 10.78 -6.20 1.88
CA TYR A 147 12.18 -6.18 1.44
C TYR A 147 13.10 -7.00 2.34
N ALA A 148 12.87 -7.00 3.66
CA ALA A 148 13.62 -7.83 4.58
C ALA A 148 13.48 -9.34 4.28
N VAL A 149 12.26 -9.79 3.97
CA VAL A 149 12.02 -11.18 3.55
C VAL A 149 12.61 -11.42 2.16
N MET A 150 12.46 -10.49 1.23
CA MET A 150 13.02 -10.60 -0.12
C MET A 150 14.55 -10.79 -0.09
N ALA A 151 15.25 -10.15 0.86
CA ALA A 151 16.68 -10.30 1.05
C ALA A 151 17.12 -11.74 1.36
N THR A 152 16.20 -12.59 1.83
CA THR A 152 16.46 -14.02 2.13
C THR A 152 16.10 -14.96 0.99
N ARG A 153 15.64 -14.43 -0.15
CA ARG A 153 15.15 -15.18 -1.30
C ARG A 153 16.07 -15.03 -2.52
N PRO A 154 16.12 -16.01 -3.42
CA PRO A 154 16.92 -15.94 -4.65
C PRO A 154 16.26 -15.03 -5.70
N ILE A 155 15.98 -13.79 -5.32
CA ILE A 155 15.39 -12.76 -6.18
C ILE A 155 16.48 -11.72 -6.49
N VAL A 156 16.74 -11.46 -7.77
CA VAL A 156 17.69 -10.45 -8.20
C VAL A 156 16.99 -9.08 -8.17
N HIS A 157 17.45 -8.16 -7.32
CA HIS A 157 16.91 -6.79 -7.27
C HIS A 157 17.75 -5.87 -8.15
N ILE A 158 17.12 -5.25 -9.14
CA ILE A 158 17.72 -4.36 -10.14
C ILE A 158 17.12 -2.98 -9.95
N THR A 159 17.92 -2.08 -9.39
CA THR A 159 17.51 -0.71 -9.03
C THR A 159 18.04 0.32 -10.03
N ASP A 160 17.58 1.57 -9.91
CA ASP A 160 17.93 2.67 -10.82
C ASP A 160 17.72 2.29 -12.29
N ALA A 161 16.68 1.49 -12.55
CA ALA A 161 16.41 0.85 -13.83
C ALA A 161 15.02 1.23 -14.36
N GLU A 162 14.96 2.33 -15.11
CA GLU A 162 13.75 2.74 -15.78
C GLU A 162 13.59 1.99 -17.11
N VAL A 163 12.47 1.25 -17.22
CA VAL A 163 12.10 0.60 -18.49
C VAL A 163 11.63 1.66 -19.48
N THR A 164 12.29 1.72 -20.63
CA THR A 164 12.00 2.68 -21.71
C THR A 164 11.16 2.08 -22.83
N SER A 165 11.25 0.74 -23.03
CA SER A 165 10.47 0.03 -24.02
C SER A 165 10.25 -1.42 -23.62
N PHE A 166 9.23 -2.03 -24.17
CA PHE A 166 8.86 -3.44 -24.00
C PHE A 166 8.53 -4.04 -25.35
N ASP A 167 9.11 -5.19 -25.66
CA ASP A 167 8.78 -6.02 -26.82
C ASP A 167 8.42 -7.42 -26.33
N GLY A 168 7.21 -7.87 -26.63
CA GLY A 168 6.69 -9.18 -26.28
C GLY A 168 6.24 -10.00 -27.51
N ALA A 169 6.69 -9.62 -28.73
CA ALA A 169 6.23 -10.28 -29.97
C ALA A 169 6.92 -11.61 -30.25
N GLY A 170 8.06 -11.93 -29.61
CA GLY A 170 8.82 -13.17 -29.79
C GLY A 170 8.57 -14.19 -28.68
N ASP A 171 9.34 -15.29 -28.70
CA ASP A 171 9.32 -16.35 -27.68
C ASP A 171 9.77 -15.82 -26.29
N LEU A 172 10.54 -14.75 -26.28
CA LEU A 172 11.02 -14.07 -25.08
C LEU A 172 10.63 -12.60 -25.11
N ALA A 173 10.10 -12.12 -24.00
CA ALA A 173 9.89 -10.71 -23.78
C ALA A 173 11.23 -9.99 -23.58
N ARG A 174 11.38 -8.77 -24.10
CA ARG A 174 12.55 -7.92 -23.97
C ARG A 174 12.17 -6.61 -23.31
N LEU A 175 12.90 -6.25 -22.27
CA LEU A 175 12.83 -4.94 -21.60
C LEU A 175 14.08 -4.14 -21.98
N GLN A 176 13.88 -2.92 -22.45
CA GLN A 176 14.94 -1.98 -22.80
C GLN A 176 15.06 -0.89 -21.73
N PHE A 177 16.28 -0.40 -21.54
CA PHE A 177 16.63 0.61 -20.54
C PHE A 177 17.52 1.70 -21.16
N ALA A 178 17.46 2.91 -20.58
CA ALA A 178 18.27 4.02 -21.07
C ALA A 178 19.77 3.88 -20.73
N ASN A 179 20.10 3.26 -19.60
CA ASN A 179 21.43 3.33 -18.98
C ASN A 179 22.03 1.96 -18.63
N ARG A 180 21.47 0.89 -19.18
CA ARG A 180 21.92 -0.49 -18.91
C ARG A 180 21.58 -1.41 -20.09
N PRO A 181 22.23 -2.61 -20.16
CA PRO A 181 21.88 -3.62 -21.16
C PRO A 181 20.44 -4.10 -21.02
N ASP A 182 19.83 -4.49 -22.14
CA ASP A 182 18.50 -5.10 -22.21
C ASP A 182 18.44 -6.37 -21.38
N LEU A 183 17.24 -6.65 -20.85
CA LEU A 183 16.93 -7.90 -20.18
C LEU A 183 15.90 -8.67 -20.99
N THR A 184 16.01 -10.00 -20.95
CA THR A 184 15.02 -10.90 -21.57
C THR A 184 14.41 -11.83 -20.54
N CYS A 185 13.15 -12.22 -20.75
CA CYS A 185 12.47 -13.18 -19.88
C CYS A 185 11.33 -13.89 -20.61
N GLN A 186 10.81 -14.95 -19.99
CA GLN A 186 9.61 -15.63 -20.49
C GLN A 186 8.33 -14.89 -20.12
N LEU A 187 8.31 -14.23 -18.93
CA LEU A 187 7.14 -13.50 -18.42
C LEU A 187 7.55 -12.16 -17.81
N VAL A 188 6.86 -11.09 -18.19
CA VAL A 188 6.92 -9.79 -17.53
C VAL A 188 5.65 -9.59 -16.72
N VAL A 189 5.80 -9.24 -15.42
CA VAL A 189 4.70 -8.86 -14.55
C VAL A 189 4.78 -7.36 -14.26
N ALA A 190 3.83 -6.61 -14.78
CA ALA A 190 3.77 -5.16 -14.62
C ALA A 190 3.15 -4.78 -13.27
N CYS A 191 3.98 -4.28 -12.35
CA CYS A 191 3.61 -3.73 -11.03
C CYS A 191 4.05 -2.26 -10.90
N ASP A 192 4.21 -1.55 -12.01
CA ASP A 192 4.75 -0.20 -12.13
C ASP A 192 3.74 0.92 -11.81
N GLY A 193 2.58 0.55 -11.25
CA GLY A 193 1.61 1.46 -10.65
C GLY A 193 0.52 1.96 -11.59
N ALA A 194 -0.25 2.93 -11.11
CA ALA A 194 -1.45 3.43 -11.80
C ALA A 194 -1.15 4.03 -13.19
N LYS A 195 0.05 4.64 -13.36
CA LYS A 195 0.53 5.19 -14.62
C LYS A 195 1.50 4.23 -15.32
N SER A 196 1.13 2.95 -15.39
CA SER A 196 1.96 1.89 -15.95
C SER A 196 2.39 2.20 -17.38
N LYS A 197 3.70 2.35 -17.58
CA LYS A 197 4.30 2.47 -18.92
C LYS A 197 4.27 1.12 -19.65
N LEU A 198 4.44 0.02 -18.92
CA LEU A 198 4.40 -1.32 -19.51
C LEU A 198 3.03 -1.65 -20.09
N ARG A 199 1.95 -1.28 -19.40
CA ARG A 199 0.59 -1.42 -19.94
C ARG A 199 0.46 -0.68 -21.27
N ASP A 200 0.97 0.55 -21.35
CA ASP A 200 0.88 1.36 -22.56
C ASP A 200 1.75 0.79 -23.69
N HIS A 201 2.96 0.32 -23.39
CA HIS A 201 3.84 -0.38 -24.34
C HIS A 201 3.25 -1.70 -24.85
N ALA A 202 2.52 -2.42 -24.01
CA ALA A 202 1.81 -3.64 -24.40
C ALA A 202 0.54 -3.38 -25.22
N GLY A 203 0.20 -2.12 -25.49
CA GLY A 203 -0.98 -1.74 -26.25
C GLY A 203 -2.31 -1.98 -25.50
N ILE A 204 -2.25 -2.22 -24.17
CA ILE A 204 -3.43 -2.46 -23.34
C ILE A 204 -4.11 -1.13 -23.05
N ARG A 205 -5.28 -0.93 -23.60
CA ARG A 205 -6.06 0.29 -23.40
C ARG A 205 -6.67 0.33 -22.00
N SER A 206 -6.64 1.49 -21.36
CA SER A 206 -7.36 1.76 -20.13
C SER A 206 -8.39 2.86 -20.36
N PHE A 207 -9.58 2.67 -19.78
CA PHE A 207 -10.57 3.72 -19.68
C PHE A 207 -10.47 4.34 -18.29
N ALA A 208 -10.32 5.64 -18.22
CA ALA A 208 -10.25 6.38 -16.95
C ALA A 208 -11.28 7.51 -16.96
N GLU A 209 -12.25 7.44 -16.06
CA GLU A 209 -13.22 8.50 -15.81
C GLU A 209 -12.89 9.18 -14.47
N PRO A 210 -12.65 10.51 -14.47
CA PRO A 210 -12.35 11.21 -13.24
C PRO A 210 -13.61 11.36 -12.37
N HIS A 211 -13.57 10.86 -11.15
CA HIS A 211 -14.68 11.00 -10.18
C HIS A 211 -14.88 12.43 -9.68
N ARG A 212 -14.01 13.38 -10.05
CA ARG A 212 -14.01 14.78 -9.58
C ARG A 212 -13.94 14.92 -8.06
N GLN A 213 -13.40 13.92 -7.41
CA GLN A 213 -13.21 13.85 -5.98
C GLN A 213 -11.74 13.70 -5.63
N THR A 214 -11.37 14.15 -4.44
CA THR A 214 -10.03 14.01 -3.87
C THR A 214 -10.16 13.40 -2.49
N ALA A 215 -9.38 12.37 -2.20
CA ALA A 215 -9.28 11.82 -0.85
C ALA A 215 -8.15 12.52 -0.10
N ILE A 216 -8.47 13.17 1.00
CA ILE A 216 -7.51 13.65 1.98
C ILE A 216 -7.15 12.48 2.89
N VAL A 217 -5.85 12.21 3.05
CA VAL A 217 -5.34 11.21 3.98
C VAL A 217 -4.49 11.91 5.03
N ALA A 218 -4.77 11.65 6.30
CA ALA A 218 -4.03 12.23 7.41
C ALA A 218 -3.91 11.23 8.57
N ASN A 219 -2.82 11.30 9.33
CA ASN A 219 -2.69 10.59 10.59
C ASN A 219 -3.03 11.54 11.74
N LEU A 220 -3.97 11.13 12.56
CA LEU A 220 -4.50 11.90 13.69
C LEU A 220 -3.98 11.33 15.01
N THR A 221 -3.66 12.20 15.96
CA THR A 221 -3.50 11.84 17.37
C THR A 221 -4.85 12.01 18.06
N LEU A 222 -5.25 11.01 18.84
CA LEU A 222 -6.54 10.96 19.50
C LEU A 222 -6.39 11.26 21.00
N GLU A 223 -7.35 11.99 21.57
CA GLU A 223 -7.42 12.21 23.02
C GLU A 223 -7.87 10.96 23.78
N ARG A 224 -8.55 10.05 23.12
CA ARG A 224 -9.10 8.80 23.68
C ARG A 224 -8.65 7.61 22.86
N ASP A 225 -8.58 6.47 23.54
CA ASP A 225 -8.34 5.19 22.88
C ASP A 225 -9.43 4.90 21.84
N HIS A 226 -9.03 4.48 20.65
CA HIS A 226 -9.92 4.07 19.57
C HIS A 226 -10.62 2.72 19.83
N ALA A 227 -10.22 1.97 20.85
CA ALA A 227 -10.75 0.65 21.20
C ALA A 227 -10.80 -0.32 20.00
N ASN A 228 -9.85 -0.22 19.07
CA ASN A 228 -9.78 -1.03 17.85
C ASN A 228 -11.04 -0.93 16.95
N ILE A 229 -11.75 0.19 17.02
CA ILE A 229 -12.95 0.45 16.23
C ILE A 229 -12.59 1.27 14.99
N ALA A 230 -12.98 0.76 13.82
CA ALA A 230 -13.00 1.55 12.59
C ALA A 230 -14.35 2.24 12.43
N TYR A 231 -14.32 3.50 12.02
CA TYR A 231 -15.53 4.29 11.77
C TYR A 231 -15.61 4.66 10.28
N GLN A 232 -16.80 4.48 9.72
CA GLN A 232 -17.14 4.93 8.38
C GLN A 232 -18.39 5.80 8.44
N ARG A 233 -18.30 7.01 7.89
CA ARG A 233 -19.45 7.91 7.82
C ARG A 233 -19.67 8.35 6.37
N PHE A 234 -20.88 8.18 5.88
CA PHE A 234 -21.30 8.67 4.59
C PHE A 234 -21.89 10.08 4.75
N LEU A 235 -21.11 11.08 4.38
CA LEU A 235 -21.51 12.48 4.41
C LEU A 235 -22.03 12.90 3.02
N PRO A 236 -22.85 13.98 2.93
CA PRO A 236 -23.28 14.52 1.63
C PRO A 236 -22.13 14.91 0.70
N SER A 237 -20.99 15.36 1.27
CA SER A 237 -19.77 15.71 0.53
C SER A 237 -18.96 14.50 0.09
N GLY A 238 -19.17 13.33 0.69
CA GLY A 238 -18.46 12.09 0.43
C GLY A 238 -18.12 11.31 1.69
N PRO A 239 -17.60 10.09 1.57
CA PRO A 239 -17.30 9.23 2.70
C PRO A 239 -16.08 9.74 3.51
N LEU A 240 -16.21 9.61 4.83
CA LEU A 240 -15.15 9.81 5.82
C LEU A 240 -14.91 8.50 6.57
N ALA A 241 -13.66 8.05 6.60
CA ALA A 241 -13.24 6.88 7.38
C ALA A 241 -12.18 7.28 8.41
N LEU A 242 -12.29 6.69 9.60
CA LEU A 242 -11.25 6.71 10.63
C LEU A 242 -10.89 5.27 10.96
N MET A 243 -9.64 4.91 10.74
CA MET A 243 -9.14 3.58 11.02
C MET A 243 -8.13 3.61 12.17
N PRO A 244 -8.23 2.70 13.15
CA PRO A 244 -7.27 2.64 14.25
C PRO A 244 -5.86 2.38 13.72
N HIS A 245 -4.86 3.13 14.19
CA HIS A 245 -3.49 3.01 13.71
C HIS A 245 -2.48 3.29 14.83
N GLY A 246 -2.08 2.26 15.55
CA GLY A 246 -1.24 2.38 16.74
C GLY A 246 -1.99 2.99 17.93
N PRO A 247 -1.35 3.04 19.11
CA PRO A 247 -1.97 3.58 20.31
C PRO A 247 -2.35 5.06 20.16
N PHE A 248 -3.58 5.43 20.51
CA PHE A 248 -4.07 6.81 20.46
C PHE A 248 -3.89 7.51 19.12
N ARG A 249 -3.93 6.76 18.01
CA ARG A 249 -3.79 7.29 16.66
C ARG A 249 -4.84 6.71 15.73
N ALA A 250 -5.22 7.49 14.71
CA ALA A 250 -6.09 7.02 13.64
C ALA A 250 -5.61 7.53 12.29
N SER A 251 -5.81 6.72 11.26
CA SER A 251 -5.67 7.14 9.87
C SER A 251 -7.03 7.64 9.39
N LEU A 252 -7.09 8.90 8.99
CA LEU A 252 -8.24 9.53 8.35
C LEU A 252 -8.15 9.34 6.84
N VAL A 253 -9.27 8.94 6.23
CA VAL A 253 -9.48 9.04 4.78
C VAL A 253 -10.80 9.77 4.55
N TRP A 254 -10.73 10.98 4.00
CA TRP A 254 -11.90 11.80 3.75
C TRP A 254 -12.01 12.15 2.27
N THR A 255 -12.99 11.59 1.60
CA THR A 255 -13.25 11.86 0.18
C THR A 255 -14.18 13.05 0.04
N LEU A 256 -13.80 14.02 -0.78
CA LEU A 256 -14.46 15.30 -0.94
C LEU A 256 -14.50 15.71 -2.41
N PRO A 257 -15.44 16.58 -2.82
CA PRO A 257 -15.33 17.32 -4.06
C PRO A 257 -14.00 18.08 -4.11
N LYS A 258 -13.35 18.12 -5.30
CA LYS A 258 -12.00 18.68 -5.42
C LYS A 258 -11.86 20.09 -4.80
N ALA A 259 -12.82 20.98 -5.03
CA ALA A 259 -12.76 22.35 -4.51
C ALA A 259 -12.77 22.41 -2.97
N GLU A 260 -13.53 21.52 -2.31
CA GLU A 260 -13.54 21.43 -0.85
C GLU A 260 -12.24 20.84 -0.33
N ALA A 261 -11.73 19.78 -0.97
CA ALA A 261 -10.46 19.19 -0.61
C ALA A 261 -9.30 20.20 -0.72
N ASP A 262 -9.24 20.97 -1.82
CA ASP A 262 -8.22 22.00 -2.01
C ASP A 262 -8.29 23.08 -0.91
N ARG A 263 -9.51 23.46 -0.48
CA ARG A 263 -9.70 24.40 0.63
C ARG A 263 -9.19 23.85 1.96
N PHE A 264 -9.47 22.60 2.27
CA PHE A 264 -9.03 21.98 3.52
C PHE A 264 -7.53 21.70 3.55
N LEU A 265 -6.95 21.34 2.41
CA LEU A 265 -5.50 21.14 2.29
C LEU A 265 -4.69 22.45 2.42
N ALA A 266 -5.33 23.61 2.25
CA ALA A 266 -4.72 24.91 2.46
C ALA A 266 -4.74 25.39 3.93
N LEU A 267 -5.43 24.68 4.83
CA LEU A 267 -5.48 24.98 6.25
C LEU A 267 -4.19 24.51 6.94
N ASP A 268 -3.84 25.16 8.04
CA ASP A 268 -2.84 24.63 8.95
C ASP A 268 -3.40 23.44 9.78
N GLU A 269 -2.54 22.78 10.54
CA GLU A 269 -2.91 21.56 11.29
C GLU A 269 -4.00 21.86 12.35
N THR A 270 -3.97 23.02 12.98
CA THR A 270 -4.93 23.42 14.03
C THR A 270 -6.30 23.69 13.45
N ASP A 271 -6.35 24.44 12.37
CA ASP A 271 -7.60 24.76 11.66
C ASP A 271 -8.19 23.49 11.02
N PHE A 272 -7.36 22.63 10.43
CA PHE A 272 -7.81 21.35 9.89
C PHE A 272 -8.40 20.44 10.99
N ALA A 273 -7.74 20.33 12.15
CA ALA A 273 -8.26 19.58 13.29
C ALA A 273 -9.62 20.12 13.74
N SER A 274 -9.79 21.44 13.79
CA SER A 274 -11.07 22.09 14.13
C SER A 274 -12.21 21.72 13.16
N VAL A 275 -11.90 21.59 11.86
CA VAL A 275 -12.88 21.15 10.86
C VAL A 275 -13.32 19.70 11.08
N ILE A 276 -12.41 18.83 11.49
CA ILE A 276 -12.72 17.42 11.75
C ILE A 276 -13.58 17.26 13.02
N LEU A 277 -13.40 18.13 14.01
CA LEU A 277 -14.13 18.10 15.28
C LEU A 277 -15.53 18.72 15.19
N ALA A 278 -15.81 19.55 14.18
CA ALA A 278 -17.09 20.21 13.96
C ALA A 278 -18.15 19.27 13.37
#